data_438b15c4cc56051268178d77fea95f33
#
_entry.id   438b15c4cc56051268178d77fea95f33
#
_cell.length_a   1.000
_cell.length_b   1.000
_cell.length_c   1.000
_cell.angle_alpha   90.00
_cell.angle_beta   90.00
_cell.angle_gamma   90.00
#
_symmetry.space_group_name_H-M   'P 1'
#
loop_
_entity.id
_entity.type
_entity.pdbx_description
1 polymer ?
#
loop_
_entity_poly.entity_id
_entity_poly.type
_entity_poly.pdbx_seq_one_letter_code
_entity_poly.pdbx_strand_id
1 'polypeptide(L)'
;MRGSEYATFFLLGCQASRSPGLVREIAAAGHEIGIHGWLHRPLLLRGPRVTYDDFARARDTVGALTGRTPRLFRPPYGVMSTAAHLAARRLGLTPVLWTAWGEDWTARATPEWVHRTVTRDLDGRCTILLHDSDCTSAPGAWRSALGALPRILDTCEERGLSVGPLREHGRYGGGAAPVL
;
A
#
# COMPACT_ATOMS: atom_id res chain seq x y z
N MET A 1 16.03 -19.69 3.22
CA MET A 1 15.42 -19.37 1.90
C MET A 1 14.86 -17.97 2.01
N ARG A 2 15.38 -17.00 1.26
CA ARG A 2 14.77 -15.67 1.24
C ARG A 2 13.32 -15.81 0.80
N GLY A 3 12.40 -15.24 1.56
CA GLY A 3 10.99 -15.21 1.22
C GLY A 3 10.77 -14.53 -0.14
N SER A 4 9.56 -14.61 -0.64
CA SER A 4 9.17 -13.95 -1.89
C SER A 4 9.51 -12.45 -1.81
N GLU A 5 10.36 -11.94 -2.71
CA GLU A 5 10.72 -10.51 -2.80
C GLU A 5 9.59 -9.66 -3.39
N TYR A 6 8.34 -10.14 -3.27
CA TYR A 6 7.15 -9.46 -3.80
C TYR A 6 6.48 -8.60 -2.73
N ALA A 7 5.93 -7.48 -3.15
CA ALA A 7 5.20 -6.55 -2.30
C ALA A 7 3.82 -6.22 -2.90
N THR A 8 2.99 -5.52 -2.14
CA THR A 8 1.75 -4.91 -2.63
C THR A 8 1.93 -3.41 -2.76
N PHE A 9 1.84 -2.89 -3.98
CA PHE A 9 1.90 -1.46 -4.27
C PHE A 9 0.50 -0.86 -4.29
N PHE A 10 0.28 0.20 -3.51
CA PHE A 10 -0.98 0.94 -3.51
C PHE A 10 -0.82 2.22 -4.33
N LEU A 11 -1.32 2.23 -5.56
CA LEU A 11 -1.09 3.28 -6.53
C LEU A 11 -2.19 4.36 -6.50
N LEU A 12 -1.77 5.63 -6.54
CA LEU A 12 -2.66 6.73 -6.87
C LEU A 12 -2.99 6.68 -8.38
N GLY A 13 -4.28 6.69 -8.72
CA GLY A 13 -4.71 6.61 -10.12
C GLY A 13 -4.13 7.71 -11.00
N CYS A 14 -3.97 8.93 -10.47
CA CYS A 14 -3.37 10.03 -11.21
C CYS A 14 -1.87 9.80 -11.51
N GLN A 15 -1.12 9.16 -10.61
CA GLN A 15 0.28 8.83 -10.85
C GLN A 15 0.41 7.63 -11.80
N ALA A 16 -0.45 6.62 -11.63
CA ALA A 16 -0.52 5.49 -12.55
C ALA A 16 -0.78 5.94 -14.00
N SER A 17 -1.68 6.90 -14.20
CA SER A 17 -1.96 7.44 -15.53
C SER A 17 -0.82 8.25 -16.15
N ARG A 18 0.04 8.86 -15.31
CA ARG A 18 1.23 9.62 -15.76
C ARG A 18 2.44 8.72 -16.07
N SER A 19 2.51 7.56 -15.43
CA SER A 19 3.64 6.64 -15.56
C SER A 19 3.17 5.22 -15.91
N PRO A 20 2.45 5.01 -17.03
CA PRO A 20 1.86 3.72 -17.38
C PRO A 20 2.90 2.61 -17.61
N GLY A 21 4.11 2.97 -18.07
CA GLY A 21 5.23 2.05 -18.24
C GLY A 21 5.62 1.42 -16.91
N LEU A 22 5.87 2.24 -15.89
CA LEU A 22 6.25 1.79 -14.55
C LEU A 22 5.17 0.88 -13.93
N VAL A 23 3.88 1.22 -14.10
CA VAL A 23 2.78 0.36 -13.58
C VAL A 23 2.83 -1.04 -14.21
N ARG A 24 3.09 -1.12 -15.53
CA ARG A 24 3.24 -2.41 -16.22
C ARG A 24 4.47 -3.17 -15.76
N GLU A 25 5.59 -2.49 -15.53
CA GLU A 25 6.82 -3.11 -15.00
C GLU A 25 6.60 -3.70 -13.61
N ILE A 26 5.95 -2.96 -12.69
CA ILE A 26 5.58 -3.46 -11.36
C ILE A 26 4.69 -4.70 -11.47
N ALA A 27 3.69 -4.69 -12.35
CA ALA A 27 2.80 -5.82 -12.55
C ALA A 27 3.52 -7.03 -13.18
N ALA A 28 4.38 -6.79 -14.19
CA ALA A 28 5.17 -7.83 -14.86
C ALA A 28 6.22 -8.45 -13.94
N ALA A 29 6.78 -7.69 -13.00
CA ALA A 29 7.66 -8.20 -11.96
C ALA A 29 6.96 -9.11 -10.94
N GLY A 30 5.63 -9.26 -11.00
CA GLY A 30 4.87 -10.16 -10.14
C GLY A 30 4.37 -9.55 -8.83
N HIS A 31 4.60 -8.26 -8.62
CA HIS A 31 4.07 -7.56 -7.47
C HIS A 31 2.53 -7.48 -7.50
N GLU A 32 1.91 -7.40 -6.33
CA GLU A 32 0.49 -7.14 -6.21
C GLU A 32 0.22 -5.64 -6.29
N ILE A 33 -0.90 -5.26 -6.91
CA ILE A 33 -1.28 -3.86 -7.07
C ILE A 33 -2.67 -3.63 -6.50
N GLY A 34 -2.76 -2.70 -5.55
CA GLY A 34 -3.97 -2.11 -5.04
C GLY A 34 -4.10 -0.64 -5.46
N ILE A 35 -5.18 0.01 -5.05
CA ILE A 35 -5.39 1.44 -5.28
C ILE A 35 -5.28 2.26 -4.00
N HIS A 36 -4.88 3.53 -4.15
CA HIS A 36 -4.77 4.50 -3.06
C HIS A 36 -5.70 5.72 -3.29
N GLY A 37 -6.79 5.52 -4.05
CA GLY A 37 -7.63 6.58 -4.58
C GLY A 37 -7.08 7.18 -5.87
N TRP A 38 -7.80 8.15 -6.43
CA TRP A 38 -7.32 8.90 -7.61
C TRP A 38 -6.26 9.92 -7.22
N LEU A 39 -6.57 10.71 -6.17
CA LEU A 39 -5.67 11.70 -5.55
C LEU A 39 -5.53 11.37 -4.06
N HIS A 40 -4.38 11.69 -3.47
CA HIS A 40 -4.12 11.52 -2.04
C HIS A 40 -4.82 12.62 -1.22
N ARG A 41 -6.16 12.56 -1.14
CA ARG A 41 -6.98 13.55 -0.44
C ARG A 41 -7.71 12.94 0.77
N PRO A 42 -7.88 13.68 1.87
CA PRO A 42 -8.66 13.22 3.01
C PRO A 42 -10.08 12.82 2.60
N LEU A 43 -10.56 11.67 3.11
CA LEU A 43 -11.86 11.10 2.75
C LEU A 43 -13.00 11.59 3.63
N LEU A 44 -12.70 12.15 4.82
CA LEU A 44 -13.72 12.54 5.82
C LEU A 44 -14.69 13.59 5.33
N LEU A 45 -14.23 14.53 4.52
CA LEU A 45 -15.03 15.67 4.04
C LEU A 45 -15.58 15.46 2.61
N ARG A 46 -15.52 14.23 2.09
CA ARG A 46 -15.96 13.92 0.72
C ARG A 46 -17.31 13.22 0.71
N GLY A 47 -18.21 13.74 -0.11
CA GLY A 47 -19.54 13.13 -0.31
C GLY A 47 -19.47 11.75 -0.98
N PRO A 48 -20.56 10.93 -0.86
CA PRO A 48 -20.55 9.54 -1.33
C PRO A 48 -20.26 9.38 -2.81
N ARG A 49 -20.87 10.22 -3.66
CA ARG A 49 -20.67 10.15 -5.12
C ARG A 49 -19.23 10.47 -5.51
N VAL A 50 -18.69 11.58 -4.97
CA VAL A 50 -17.31 12.00 -5.25
C VAL A 50 -16.30 10.93 -4.82
N THR A 51 -16.55 10.28 -3.68
CA THR A 51 -15.70 9.20 -3.17
C THR A 51 -15.79 7.96 -4.07
N TYR A 52 -17.00 7.59 -4.48
CA TYR A 52 -17.20 6.45 -5.39
C TYR A 52 -16.50 6.68 -6.75
N ASP A 53 -16.71 7.86 -7.35
CA ASP A 53 -16.13 8.20 -8.66
C ASP A 53 -14.60 8.22 -8.61
N ASP A 54 -14.02 8.71 -7.50
CA ASP A 54 -12.56 8.70 -7.25
C ASP A 54 -11.99 7.27 -7.25
N PHE A 55 -12.63 6.37 -6.48
CA PHE A 55 -12.18 4.99 -6.36
C PHE A 55 -12.40 4.21 -7.66
N ALA A 56 -13.55 4.37 -8.29
CA ALA A 56 -13.88 3.72 -9.56
C ALA A 56 -12.87 4.12 -10.64
N ARG A 57 -12.61 5.42 -10.78
CA ARG A 57 -11.63 5.93 -11.73
C ARG A 57 -10.23 5.37 -11.49
N ALA A 58 -9.77 5.33 -10.24
CA ALA A 58 -8.46 4.77 -9.90
C ALA A 58 -8.38 3.28 -10.23
N ARG A 59 -9.39 2.50 -9.81
CA ARG A 59 -9.49 1.06 -10.05
C ARG A 59 -9.48 0.74 -11.55
N ASP A 60 -10.30 1.43 -12.32
CA ASP A 60 -10.47 1.18 -13.75
C ASP A 60 -9.20 1.55 -14.52
N THR A 61 -8.55 2.68 -14.15
CA THR A 61 -7.26 3.07 -14.73
C THR A 61 -6.18 2.04 -14.47
N VAL A 62 -5.99 1.63 -13.22
CA VAL A 62 -4.99 0.63 -12.86
C VAL A 62 -5.33 -0.73 -13.49
N GLY A 63 -6.61 -1.10 -13.50
CA GLY A 63 -7.08 -2.33 -14.15
C GLY A 63 -6.78 -2.38 -15.64
N ALA A 64 -7.02 -1.27 -16.36
CA ALA A 64 -6.70 -1.16 -17.77
C ALA A 64 -5.19 -1.25 -18.06
N LEU A 65 -4.33 -0.73 -17.17
CA LEU A 65 -2.88 -0.76 -17.33
C LEU A 65 -2.28 -2.13 -17.05
N THR A 66 -2.85 -2.89 -16.11
CA THR A 66 -2.28 -4.15 -15.62
C THR A 66 -2.98 -5.41 -16.17
N GLY A 67 -4.14 -5.24 -16.83
CA GLY A 67 -5.00 -6.36 -17.23
C GLY A 67 -5.70 -7.07 -16.06
N ARG A 68 -5.59 -6.56 -14.84
CA ARG A 68 -6.17 -7.15 -13.62
C ARG A 68 -6.87 -6.08 -12.80
N THR A 69 -8.14 -6.30 -12.47
CA THR A 69 -8.89 -5.38 -11.61
C THR A 69 -8.36 -5.42 -10.19
N PRO A 70 -7.86 -4.29 -9.62
CA PRO A 70 -7.44 -4.23 -8.23
C PRO A 70 -8.59 -4.59 -7.27
N ARG A 71 -8.27 -5.37 -6.23
CA ARG A 71 -9.22 -5.74 -5.16
C ARG A 71 -8.87 -5.12 -3.82
N LEU A 72 -7.67 -4.57 -3.68
CA LEU A 72 -7.21 -3.94 -2.45
C LEU A 72 -7.22 -2.42 -2.58
N PHE A 73 -7.59 -1.78 -1.49
CA PHE A 73 -7.62 -0.33 -1.37
C PHE A 73 -6.96 0.08 -0.05
N ARG A 74 -6.05 1.03 -0.09
CA ARG A 74 -5.50 1.66 1.12
C ARG A 74 -6.01 3.09 1.19
N PRO A 75 -6.72 3.48 2.29
CA PRO A 75 -7.23 4.84 2.40
C PRO A 75 -6.08 5.83 2.63
N PRO A 76 -6.10 6.99 1.96
CA PRO A 76 -5.20 8.10 2.29
C PRO A 76 -5.22 8.42 3.78
N TYR A 77 -4.05 8.63 4.37
CA TYR A 77 -3.86 8.89 5.81
C TYR A 77 -4.36 7.76 6.75
N GLY A 78 -4.72 6.59 6.24
CA GLY A 78 -5.28 5.50 7.03
C GLY A 78 -6.70 5.76 7.56
N VAL A 79 -7.38 6.80 7.07
CA VAL A 79 -8.67 7.24 7.61
C VAL A 79 -9.81 6.90 6.65
N MET A 80 -10.82 6.19 7.16
CA MET A 80 -12.04 5.82 6.42
C MET A 80 -13.23 6.68 6.85
N SER A 81 -14.08 7.03 5.90
CA SER A 81 -15.42 7.58 6.15
C SER A 81 -16.49 6.54 5.80
N THR A 82 -17.73 6.74 6.25
CA THR A 82 -18.87 5.92 5.84
C THR A 82 -19.03 5.87 4.32
N ALA A 83 -18.83 7.02 3.66
CA ALA A 83 -18.86 7.11 2.19
C ALA A 83 -17.78 6.22 1.54
N ALA A 84 -16.57 6.20 2.12
CA ALA A 84 -15.47 5.37 1.63
C ALA A 84 -15.74 3.87 1.85
N HIS A 85 -16.30 3.48 2.98
CA HIS A 85 -16.72 2.09 3.21
C HIS A 85 -17.76 1.62 2.19
N LEU A 86 -18.79 2.44 1.94
CA LEU A 86 -19.84 2.13 0.96
C LEU A 86 -19.28 2.05 -0.47
N ALA A 87 -18.40 2.99 -0.85
CA ALA A 87 -17.76 3.00 -2.15
C ALA A 87 -16.87 1.76 -2.35
N ALA A 88 -16.02 1.44 -1.38
CA ALA A 88 -15.16 0.26 -1.41
C ALA A 88 -15.99 -1.03 -1.57
N ARG A 89 -17.04 -1.19 -0.75
CA ARG A 89 -17.95 -2.35 -0.82
C ARG A 89 -18.61 -2.49 -2.20
N ARG A 90 -19.15 -1.39 -2.76
CA ARG A 90 -19.80 -1.40 -4.09
C ARG A 90 -18.83 -1.74 -5.22
N LEU A 91 -17.56 -1.39 -5.07
CA LEU A 91 -16.53 -1.64 -6.06
C LEU A 91 -15.78 -2.97 -5.83
N GLY A 92 -16.15 -3.76 -4.83
CA GLY A 92 -15.47 -5.01 -4.49
C GLY A 92 -14.04 -4.79 -4.00
N LEU A 93 -13.77 -3.66 -3.34
CA LEU A 93 -12.47 -3.30 -2.79
C LEU A 93 -12.39 -3.64 -1.30
N THR A 94 -11.34 -4.31 -0.89
CA THR A 94 -11.02 -4.60 0.51
C THR A 94 -10.10 -3.51 1.06
N PRO A 95 -10.52 -2.74 2.08
CA PRO A 95 -9.66 -1.77 2.73
C PRO A 95 -8.52 -2.46 3.49
N VAL A 96 -7.31 -1.93 3.35
CA VAL A 96 -6.11 -2.45 4.01
C VAL A 96 -5.38 -1.32 4.72
N LEU A 97 -5.17 -1.48 6.02
CA LEU A 97 -4.31 -0.63 6.84
C LEU A 97 -2.94 -1.30 7.06
N TRP A 98 -2.22 -0.85 8.06
CA TRP A 98 -0.91 -1.36 8.46
C TRP A 98 -0.83 -1.49 9.97
N THR A 99 0.13 -2.27 10.44
CA THR A 99 0.40 -2.47 11.87
C THR A 99 1.83 -2.08 12.25
N ALA A 100 2.72 -1.97 11.25
CA ALA A 100 4.09 -1.52 11.43
C ALA A 100 4.43 -0.45 10.39
N TRP A 101 5.06 0.64 10.79
CA TRP A 101 5.50 1.73 9.91
C TRP A 101 6.78 2.38 10.39
N GLY A 102 7.51 3.06 9.49
CA GLY A 102 8.78 3.70 9.78
C GLY A 102 8.73 5.22 9.92
N GLU A 103 7.57 5.85 9.77
CA GLU A 103 7.43 7.32 9.65
C GLU A 103 8.34 7.91 8.56
N ASP A 104 8.58 7.12 7.53
CA ASP A 104 9.52 7.36 6.44
C ASP A 104 9.14 8.57 5.56
N TRP A 105 7.93 9.12 5.71
CA TRP A 105 7.45 10.32 5.01
C TRP A 105 7.98 11.64 5.59
N THR A 106 8.66 11.60 6.75
CA THR A 106 9.12 12.81 7.43
C THR A 106 10.51 13.24 6.94
N ALA A 107 10.79 14.55 7.00
CA ALA A 107 12.11 15.10 6.64
C ALA A 107 13.24 14.64 7.58
N ARG A 108 12.91 14.09 8.75
CA ARG A 108 13.87 13.61 9.75
C ARG A 108 14.16 12.13 9.63
N ALA A 109 13.41 11.41 8.80
CA ALA A 109 13.58 9.98 8.64
C ALA A 109 14.95 9.65 8.05
N THR A 110 15.67 8.73 8.70
CA THR A 110 16.88 8.10 8.16
C THR A 110 16.63 6.61 7.97
N PRO A 111 17.43 5.91 7.15
CA PRO A 111 17.30 4.46 7.02
C PRO A 111 17.36 3.71 8.36
N GLU A 112 18.22 4.17 9.29
CA GLU A 112 18.36 3.57 10.64
C GLU A 112 17.11 3.81 11.49
N TRP A 113 16.52 5.01 11.41
CA TRP A 113 15.27 5.33 12.10
C TRP A 113 14.13 4.46 11.58
N VAL A 114 13.94 4.41 10.26
CA VAL A 114 12.89 3.63 9.60
C VAL A 114 13.02 2.15 9.96
N HIS A 115 14.22 1.57 9.82
CA HIS A 115 14.48 0.18 10.20
C HIS A 115 14.10 -0.08 11.67
N ARG A 116 14.63 0.69 12.62
CA ARG A 116 14.38 0.52 14.05
C ARG A 116 12.89 0.62 14.39
N THR A 117 12.19 1.59 13.78
CA THR A 117 10.78 1.84 14.09
C THR A 117 9.89 0.75 13.52
N VAL A 118 10.12 0.31 12.27
CA VAL A 118 9.39 -0.79 11.64
C VAL A 118 9.59 -2.10 12.40
N THR A 119 10.82 -2.40 12.83
CA THR A 119 11.15 -3.71 13.38
C THR A 119 10.93 -3.84 14.89
N ARG A 120 10.58 -2.75 15.59
CA ARG A 120 10.39 -2.73 17.04
C ARG A 120 9.35 -3.78 17.50
N ASP A 121 8.17 -3.76 16.90
CA ASP A 121 7.03 -4.59 17.28
C ASP A 121 6.63 -5.57 16.15
N LEU A 122 7.59 -5.97 15.32
CA LEU A 122 7.36 -6.81 14.15
C LEU A 122 7.11 -8.26 14.54
N ASP A 123 5.97 -8.79 14.12
CA ASP A 123 5.58 -10.21 14.25
C ASP A 123 5.09 -10.76 12.90
N GLY A 124 4.80 -12.08 12.84
CA GLY A 124 4.38 -12.76 11.61
C GLY A 124 2.99 -12.37 11.09
N ARG A 125 2.31 -11.42 11.73
CA ARG A 125 0.99 -10.91 11.33
C ARG A 125 1.01 -9.44 10.94
N CYS A 126 2.19 -8.84 10.90
CA CYS A 126 2.35 -7.43 10.59
C CYS A 126 2.14 -7.14 9.10
N THR A 127 1.50 -6.03 8.83
CA THR A 127 1.50 -5.36 7.54
C THR A 127 2.40 -4.13 7.64
N ILE A 128 3.53 -4.16 6.94
CA ILE A 128 4.52 -3.08 6.94
C ILE A 128 4.08 -2.01 5.94
N LEU A 129 4.12 -0.73 6.35
CA LEU A 129 3.94 0.43 5.48
C LEU A 129 5.29 1.11 5.25
N LEU A 130 5.63 1.28 3.97
CA LEU A 130 6.72 2.13 3.49
C LEU A 130 6.22 2.94 2.28
N HIS A 131 6.89 4.06 2.00
CA HIS A 131 6.59 4.92 0.85
C HIS A 131 7.74 4.90 -0.15
N ASP A 132 7.41 4.69 -1.43
CA ASP A 132 8.33 4.66 -2.57
C ASP A 132 8.37 5.99 -3.35
N SER A 133 7.65 7.01 -2.85
CA SER A 133 7.49 8.31 -3.48
C SER A 133 7.36 9.40 -2.42
N ASP A 134 7.78 10.61 -2.77
CA ASP A 134 7.60 11.82 -1.96
C ASP A 134 6.41 12.69 -2.40
N CYS A 135 5.51 12.14 -3.19
CA CYS A 135 4.33 12.83 -3.74
C CYS A 135 3.48 13.55 -2.66
N THR A 136 3.42 13.01 -1.44
CA THR A 136 2.72 13.57 -0.28
C THR A 136 3.57 13.52 0.99
N SER A 137 4.88 13.43 0.82
CA SER A 137 5.88 13.31 1.88
C SER A 137 6.92 14.41 1.76
N ALA A 138 7.86 14.49 2.69
CA ALA A 138 8.98 15.41 2.56
C ALA A 138 9.83 15.09 1.31
N PRO A 139 10.38 16.10 0.62
CA PRO A 139 11.20 15.87 -0.58
C PRO A 139 12.34 14.87 -0.33
N GLY A 140 12.40 13.83 -1.14
CA GLY A 140 13.43 12.79 -1.05
C GLY A 140 13.24 11.78 0.08
N ALA A 141 12.11 11.80 0.82
CA ALA A 141 11.83 10.91 1.95
C ALA A 141 11.87 9.42 1.57
N TRP A 142 11.48 9.07 0.35
CA TRP A 142 11.54 7.69 -0.16
C TRP A 142 12.93 7.03 -0.06
N ARG A 143 14.00 7.84 -0.03
CA ARG A 143 15.39 7.32 0.13
C ARG A 143 15.59 6.65 1.47
N SER A 144 14.93 7.14 2.51
CA SER A 144 15.00 6.55 3.85
C SER A 144 14.33 5.18 3.89
N ALA A 145 13.17 5.03 3.23
CA ALA A 145 12.50 3.75 3.07
C ALA A 145 13.35 2.77 2.25
N LEU A 146 13.84 3.21 1.09
CA LEU A 146 14.69 2.39 0.22
C LEU A 146 15.97 1.93 0.93
N GLY A 147 16.66 2.83 1.65
CA GLY A 147 17.87 2.50 2.41
C GLY A 147 17.62 1.58 3.61
N ALA A 148 16.41 1.61 4.20
CA ALA A 148 16.05 0.73 5.30
C ALA A 148 15.61 -0.68 4.85
N LEU A 149 15.08 -0.81 3.63
CA LEU A 149 14.43 -2.03 3.15
C LEU A 149 15.32 -3.29 3.26
N PRO A 150 16.60 -3.30 2.83
CA PRO A 150 17.44 -4.49 2.97
C PRO A 150 17.56 -4.96 4.42
N ARG A 151 17.78 -4.04 5.36
CA ARG A 151 17.91 -4.36 6.79
C ARG A 151 16.61 -4.81 7.42
N ILE A 152 15.46 -4.33 6.94
CA ILE A 152 14.14 -4.80 7.37
C ILE A 152 13.97 -6.25 6.92
N LEU A 153 14.33 -6.58 5.68
CA LEU A 153 14.25 -7.94 5.14
C LEU A 153 15.18 -8.90 5.89
N ASP A 154 16.42 -8.48 6.15
CA ASP A 154 17.38 -9.26 6.96
C ASP A 154 16.82 -9.54 8.37
N THR A 155 16.24 -8.53 9.03
CA THR A 155 15.61 -8.71 10.36
C THR A 155 14.41 -9.66 10.29
N CYS A 156 13.61 -9.62 9.23
CA CYS A 156 12.53 -10.59 9.05
C CYS A 156 13.09 -12.02 8.93
N GLU A 157 14.12 -12.23 8.11
CA GLU A 157 14.77 -13.53 7.94
C GLU A 157 15.36 -14.04 9.27
N GLU A 158 16.08 -13.21 10.01
CA GLU A 158 16.65 -13.52 11.33
C GLU A 158 15.58 -13.95 12.35
N ARG A 159 14.37 -13.38 12.26
CA ARG A 159 13.22 -13.73 13.12
C ARG A 159 12.38 -14.87 12.57
N GLY A 160 12.77 -15.51 11.46
CA GLY A 160 12.01 -16.58 10.82
C GLY A 160 10.68 -16.13 10.22
N LEU A 161 10.54 -14.84 9.87
CA LEU A 161 9.34 -14.26 9.28
C LEU A 161 9.44 -14.29 7.75
N SER A 162 8.38 -14.77 7.11
CA SER A 162 8.23 -14.67 5.65
C SER A 162 7.68 -13.31 5.26
N VAL A 163 8.29 -12.67 4.26
CA VAL A 163 7.81 -11.43 3.68
C VAL A 163 7.18 -11.73 2.32
N GLY A 164 6.03 -11.13 2.02
CA GLY A 164 5.33 -11.33 0.76
C GLY A 164 4.20 -10.32 0.55
N PRO A 165 3.52 -10.39 -0.60
CA PRO A 165 2.38 -9.53 -0.91
C PRO A 165 1.15 -9.89 -0.07
N LEU A 166 0.22 -8.95 0.05
CA LEU A 166 -0.98 -9.13 0.89
C LEU A 166 -1.86 -10.30 0.48
N ARG A 167 -1.87 -10.69 -0.80
CA ARG A 167 -2.57 -11.91 -1.25
C ARG A 167 -2.08 -13.19 -0.55
N GLU A 168 -0.86 -13.20 -0.07
CA GLU A 168 -0.24 -14.32 0.66
C GLU A 168 -0.36 -14.15 2.19
N HIS A 169 -0.80 -12.98 2.63
CA HIS A 169 -1.01 -12.69 4.04
C HIS A 169 -2.30 -13.34 4.53
N GLY A 170 -2.25 -14.13 5.60
CA GLY A 170 -3.39 -14.91 6.12
C GLY A 170 -4.65 -14.12 6.46
N ARG A 171 -4.59 -12.79 6.56
CA ARG A 171 -5.75 -11.91 6.75
C ARG A 171 -6.45 -11.51 5.45
N TYR A 172 -5.77 -11.57 4.30
CA TYR A 172 -6.24 -11.04 3.02
C TYR A 172 -6.22 -12.07 1.89
N GLY A 173 -5.57 -13.22 2.09
CA GLY A 173 -5.31 -14.24 1.09
C GLY A 173 -6.40 -15.30 0.89
N GLY A 174 -7.52 -15.23 1.56
CA GLY A 174 -8.61 -16.22 1.40
C GLY A 174 -9.93 -15.72 1.91
N GLY A 175 -10.88 -15.57 1.00
CA GLY A 175 -12.27 -15.21 1.14
C GLY A 175 -12.85 -15.21 2.56
N ALA A 176 -12.89 -14.11 3.16
CA ALA A 176 -13.75 -13.51 4.17
C ALA A 176 -12.94 -12.44 4.89
N ALA A 177 -13.16 -11.18 4.48
CA ALA A 177 -12.61 -10.06 5.22
C ALA A 177 -13.12 -10.10 6.66
N PRO A 178 -12.26 -9.94 7.69
CA PRO A 178 -12.79 -9.61 9.00
C PRO A 178 -13.46 -8.24 8.89
N VAL A 179 -14.75 -8.23 9.20
CA VAL A 179 -15.51 -7.00 9.41
C VAL A 179 -14.92 -6.32 10.64
N LEU A 180 -14.35 -5.13 10.47
CA LEU A 180 -14.09 -4.19 11.55
C LEU A 180 -15.35 -3.39 11.83
#